data_b6b56ca97d6a348d9cf8421e4a920fe4
#
_entry.id   b6b56ca97d6a348d9cf8421e4a920fe4
#
_cell.length_a   1.000
_cell.length_b   1.000
_cell.length_c   1.000
_cell.angle_alpha   90.00
_cell.angle_beta   90.00
_cell.angle_gamma   90.00
#
_symmetry.space_group_name_H-M   'P 1'
#
loop_
_entity.id
_entity.type
_entity.pdbx_description
1 polymer ?
#
loop_
_entity_poly.entity_id
_entity_poly.type
_entity_poly.pdbx_seq_one_letter_code
_entity_poly.pdbx_strand_id
1 'polypeptide(L)'
;MQGQTLGHYRIIERIGAGGMGVVYRAKDERLDRDVAIKVLPSGALADEEMRTRFRKEALALSRLNHPNVATIHDFNTEGGVDFLAMEYIPGVTLGQNLQPGGLPEREVVRLGRQAAEALEAADEQGLI
;
A
#
# COMPACT_ATOMS: atom_id res chain seq x y z
N MET A 1 -11.71 -14.00 -1.49
CA MET A 1 -12.29 -12.65 -1.44
C MET A 1 -12.75 -12.09 -2.78
N GLN A 2 -12.33 -12.67 -3.87
CA GLN A 2 -12.72 -12.17 -5.19
C GLN A 2 -14.24 -12.08 -5.32
N GLY A 3 -14.74 -10.96 -5.80
CA GLY A 3 -16.17 -10.69 -5.93
C GLY A 3 -16.86 -10.21 -4.66
N GLN A 4 -16.19 -10.26 -3.51
CA GLN A 4 -16.71 -9.77 -2.24
C GLN A 4 -16.44 -8.27 -2.08
N THR A 5 -17.16 -7.64 -1.16
CA THR A 5 -16.92 -6.24 -0.82
C THR A 5 -16.38 -6.11 0.59
N LEU A 6 -15.47 -5.15 0.77
CA LEU A 6 -15.04 -4.65 2.07
C LEU A 6 -15.43 -3.18 2.11
N GLY A 7 -16.48 -2.85 2.90
CA GLY A 7 -17.04 -1.52 2.87
C GLY A 7 -17.53 -1.17 1.47
N HIS A 8 -17.03 -0.08 0.90
CA HIS A 8 -17.37 0.35 -0.47
C HIS A 8 -16.34 -0.08 -1.52
N TYR A 9 -15.47 -1.03 -1.17
CA TYR A 9 -14.45 -1.56 -2.08
C TYR A 9 -14.84 -2.95 -2.55
N ARG A 10 -15.02 -3.13 -3.85
CA ARG A 10 -15.34 -4.43 -4.44
C ARG A 10 -14.05 -5.10 -4.90
N ILE A 11 -13.74 -6.25 -4.33
CA ILE A 11 -12.51 -6.99 -4.62
C ILE A 11 -12.60 -7.59 -6.02
N ILE A 12 -11.62 -7.29 -6.86
CA ILE A 12 -11.56 -7.78 -8.25
C ILE A 12 -10.63 -8.98 -8.36
N GLU A 13 -9.38 -8.85 -7.95
CA GLU A 13 -8.41 -9.93 -8.08
C GLU A 13 -7.29 -9.79 -7.05
N ARG A 14 -6.65 -10.91 -6.74
CA ARG A 14 -5.46 -10.93 -5.90
C ARG A 14 -4.26 -10.55 -6.75
N ILE A 15 -3.45 -9.60 -6.29
CA ILE A 15 -2.27 -9.12 -7.01
C ILE A 15 -0.97 -9.33 -6.25
N GLY A 16 -1.01 -9.74 -4.99
CA GLY A 16 0.19 -10.00 -4.23
C GLY A 16 -0.08 -10.62 -2.88
N ALA A 17 0.96 -11.16 -2.28
CA ALA A 17 0.93 -11.69 -0.93
C ALA A 17 2.33 -11.63 -0.34
N GLY A 18 2.40 -11.48 0.98
CA GLY A 18 3.65 -11.45 1.71
C GLY A 18 3.41 -11.63 3.19
N GLY A 19 4.45 -11.48 4.01
CA GLY A 19 4.36 -11.60 5.46
C GLY A 19 3.43 -10.58 6.12
N MET A 20 3.15 -9.48 5.44
CA MET A 20 2.30 -8.39 5.94
C MET A 20 0.85 -8.52 5.47
N GLY A 21 0.48 -9.60 4.82
CA GLY A 21 -0.88 -9.86 4.38
C GLY A 21 -1.01 -10.04 2.86
N VAL A 22 -2.22 -9.94 2.38
CA VAL A 22 -2.57 -10.16 0.97
C VAL A 22 -3.04 -8.86 0.35
N VAL A 23 -2.62 -8.60 -0.87
CA VAL A 23 -2.99 -7.39 -1.62
C VAL A 23 -3.92 -7.77 -2.77
N TYR A 24 -5.00 -7.01 -2.89
CA TYR A 24 -6.00 -7.19 -3.93
C TYR A 24 -6.14 -5.90 -4.74
N ARG A 25 -6.43 -6.04 -6.02
CA ARG A 25 -6.98 -4.93 -6.79
C ARG A 25 -8.47 -4.89 -6.52
N ALA A 26 -9.01 -3.71 -6.29
CA ALA A 26 -10.41 -3.52 -5.98
C ALA A 26 -10.93 -2.26 -6.66
N LYS A 27 -12.25 -2.15 -6.72
CA LYS A 27 -12.95 -0.98 -7.23
C LYS A 27 -13.55 -0.21 -6.06
N ASP A 28 -13.15 1.06 -5.92
CA ASP A 28 -13.83 1.98 -5.02
C ASP A 28 -15.14 2.38 -5.69
N GLU A 29 -16.25 1.86 -5.17
CA GLU A 29 -17.55 2.08 -5.80
C GLU A 29 -18.12 3.48 -5.55
N ARG A 30 -17.56 4.21 -4.57
CA ARG A 30 -17.96 5.60 -4.31
C ARG A 30 -17.29 6.57 -5.27
N LEU A 31 -16.00 6.36 -5.53
CA LEU A 31 -15.21 7.26 -6.36
C LEU A 31 -14.98 6.72 -7.76
N ASP A 32 -15.48 5.51 -8.04
CA ASP A 32 -15.39 4.83 -9.35
C ASP A 32 -13.95 4.79 -9.85
N ARG A 33 -13.04 4.27 -9.01
CA ARG A 33 -11.63 4.15 -9.37
C ARG A 33 -11.03 2.86 -8.83
N ASP A 34 -9.96 2.39 -9.47
CA ASP A 34 -9.21 1.26 -8.99
C ASP A 34 -8.36 1.65 -7.78
N VAL A 35 -8.29 0.74 -6.80
CA VAL A 35 -7.45 0.88 -5.62
C VAL A 35 -6.77 -0.45 -5.32
N ALA A 36 -5.72 -0.41 -4.52
CA ALA A 36 -5.12 -1.61 -3.94
C ALA A 36 -5.61 -1.75 -2.50
N ILE A 37 -6.09 -2.94 -2.16
CA ILE A 37 -6.54 -3.25 -0.80
C ILE A 37 -5.54 -4.23 -0.19
N LYS A 38 -4.87 -3.80 0.86
CA LYS A 38 -3.98 -4.67 1.63
C LYS A 38 -4.72 -5.17 2.86
N VAL A 39 -5.05 -6.45 2.86
CA VAL A 39 -5.72 -7.10 3.99
C VAL A 39 -4.65 -7.54 4.97
N LEU A 40 -4.75 -7.08 6.20
CA LEU A 40 -3.78 -7.44 7.24
C LEU A 40 -4.06 -8.84 7.77
N PRO A 41 -3.02 -9.59 8.20
CA PRO A 41 -3.22 -10.91 8.77
C PRO A 41 -4.12 -10.85 10.00
N SER A 42 -4.91 -11.89 10.20
CA SER A 42 -5.74 -12.02 11.40
C SER A 42 -4.86 -11.95 12.65
N GLY A 43 -5.22 -11.10 13.59
CA GLY A 43 -4.46 -10.92 14.83
C GLY A 43 -3.26 -9.99 14.72
N ALA A 44 -2.95 -9.43 13.55
CA ALA A 44 -1.84 -8.49 13.40
C ALA A 44 -2.03 -7.24 14.27
N LEU A 45 -3.27 -6.83 14.47
CA LEU A 45 -3.65 -5.72 15.34
C LEU A 45 -4.52 -6.25 16.49
N ALA A 46 -3.90 -7.09 17.33
CA ALA A 46 -4.61 -7.88 18.34
C ALA A 46 -5.23 -7.03 19.46
N ASP A 47 -4.63 -5.90 19.80
CA ASP A 47 -5.14 -5.05 20.87
C ASP A 47 -5.44 -3.63 20.38
N GLU A 48 -6.23 -2.90 21.17
CA GLU A 48 -6.67 -1.55 20.85
C GLU A 48 -5.51 -0.56 20.78
N GLU A 49 -4.47 -0.74 21.56
CA GLU A 49 -3.31 0.13 21.56
C GLU A 49 -2.54 0.01 20.25
N MET A 50 -2.32 -1.22 19.79
CA MET A 50 -1.67 -1.48 18.50
C MET A 50 -2.50 -0.93 17.34
N ARG A 51 -3.82 -1.13 17.41
CA ARG A 51 -4.76 -0.64 16.41
C ARG A 51 -4.76 0.89 16.32
N THR A 52 -4.78 1.55 17.46
CA THR A 52 -4.74 3.01 17.54
C THR A 52 -3.44 3.56 16.98
N ARG A 53 -2.32 2.94 17.33
CA ARG A 53 -1.00 3.35 16.82
C ARG A 53 -0.92 3.17 15.31
N PHE A 54 -1.37 2.04 14.80
CA PHE A 54 -1.37 1.76 13.36
C PHE A 54 -2.23 2.77 12.60
N ARG A 55 -3.40 3.09 13.15
CA ARG A 55 -4.30 4.09 12.55
C ARG A 55 -3.64 5.47 12.49
N LYS A 56 -2.95 5.87 13.54
CA LYS A 56 -2.22 7.15 13.58
C LYS A 56 -1.14 7.20 12.51
N GLU A 57 -0.37 6.14 12.39
CA GLU A 57 0.70 6.06 11.38
C GLU A 57 0.13 6.09 9.97
N ALA A 58 -0.93 5.34 9.73
CA ALA A 58 -1.60 5.33 8.43
C ALA A 58 -2.17 6.71 8.08
N LEU A 59 -2.75 7.41 9.07
CA LEU A 59 -3.25 8.77 8.87
C LEU A 59 -2.13 9.74 8.51
N ALA A 60 -0.99 9.64 9.19
CA ALA A 60 0.18 10.47 8.89
C ALA A 60 0.70 10.21 7.48
N LEU A 61 0.81 8.93 7.09
CA LEU A 61 1.24 8.55 5.75
C LEU A 61 0.25 8.99 4.67
N SER A 62 -1.06 9.03 5.00
CA SER A 62 -2.08 9.46 4.04
C SER A 62 -1.94 10.92 3.63
N ARG A 63 -1.24 11.73 4.43
CA ARG A 63 -0.99 13.13 4.15
C ARG A 63 0.24 13.35 3.28
N LEU A 64 1.05 12.33 3.11
CA LEU A 64 2.23 12.40 2.26
C LEU A 64 1.79 12.25 0.80
N ASN A 65 1.98 13.30 0.02
CA ASN A 65 1.68 13.30 -1.39
C ASN A 65 2.99 13.47 -2.16
N HIS A 66 3.49 12.39 -2.71
CA HIS A 66 4.75 12.39 -3.45
C HIS A 66 4.64 11.40 -4.62
N PRO A 67 5.15 11.75 -5.82
CA PRO A 67 5.01 10.90 -7.00
C PRO A 67 5.70 9.54 -6.88
N ASN A 68 6.66 9.41 -5.96
CA ASN A 68 7.41 8.17 -5.78
C ASN A 68 6.92 7.34 -4.58
N VAL A 69 5.78 7.73 -3.99
CA VAL A 69 5.19 7.03 -2.85
C VAL A 69 3.72 6.74 -3.15
N ALA A 70 3.32 5.49 -2.98
CA ALA A 70 1.92 5.11 -3.11
C ALA A 70 1.10 5.79 -2.01
N THR A 71 0.03 6.47 -2.39
CA THR A 71 -0.82 7.20 -1.45
C THR A 71 -1.74 6.25 -0.70
N ILE A 72 -1.81 6.39 0.62
CA ILE A 72 -2.79 5.69 1.45
C ILE A 72 -4.08 6.49 1.45
N HIS A 73 -5.19 5.86 1.06
CA HIS A 73 -6.49 6.50 0.97
C HIS A 73 -7.33 6.28 2.23
N ASP A 74 -7.22 5.11 2.86
CA ASP A 74 -8.13 4.72 3.93
C ASP A 74 -7.53 3.60 4.76
N PHE A 75 -7.92 3.53 6.03
CA PHE A 75 -7.70 2.39 6.90
C PHE A 75 -9.01 2.08 7.60
N ASN A 76 -9.48 0.85 7.51
CA ASN A 76 -10.77 0.50 8.06
C ASN A 76 -10.82 -0.97 8.51
N THR A 77 -11.88 -1.29 9.24
CA THR A 77 -12.19 -2.64 9.68
C THR A 77 -13.60 -2.95 9.25
N GLU A 78 -13.78 -4.08 8.57
CA GLU A 78 -15.07 -4.52 8.08
C GLU A 78 -15.21 -6.02 8.32
N GLY A 79 -16.25 -6.41 9.07
CA GLY A 79 -16.47 -7.83 9.39
C GLY A 79 -15.30 -8.50 10.10
N GLY A 80 -14.57 -7.76 10.95
CA GLY A 80 -13.40 -8.27 11.64
C GLY A 80 -12.12 -8.28 10.82
N VAL A 81 -12.16 -7.78 9.59
CA VAL A 81 -11.00 -7.71 8.70
C VAL A 81 -10.45 -6.29 8.69
N ASP A 82 -9.19 -6.15 9.07
CA ASP A 82 -8.46 -4.88 8.99
C ASP A 82 -7.80 -4.76 7.64
N PHE A 83 -7.95 -3.61 7.00
CA PHE A 83 -7.37 -3.39 5.68
C PHE A 83 -6.96 -1.95 5.44
N LEU A 84 -6.01 -1.78 4.53
CA LEU A 84 -5.58 -0.48 3.99
C LEU A 84 -6.06 -0.38 2.56
N ALA A 85 -6.67 0.75 2.22
CA ALA A 85 -6.92 1.11 0.82
C ALA A 85 -5.85 2.10 0.40
N MET A 86 -5.22 1.84 -0.73
CA MET A 86 -4.13 2.67 -1.22
C MET A 86 -4.18 2.80 -2.73
N GLU A 87 -3.38 3.69 -3.23
CA GLU A 87 -3.23 3.91 -4.66
C GLU A 87 -2.88 2.60 -5.37
N TYR A 88 -3.65 2.27 -6.43
CA TYR A 88 -3.32 1.14 -7.30
C TYR A 88 -2.31 1.61 -8.34
N ILE A 89 -1.15 0.95 -8.37
CA ILE A 89 -0.08 1.26 -9.31
C ILE A 89 0.03 0.09 -10.27
N PRO A 90 -0.43 0.25 -11.53
CA PRO A 90 -0.27 -0.81 -12.52
C PRO A 90 1.21 -0.95 -12.90
N GLY A 91 1.60 -2.16 -13.30
CA GLY A 91 2.97 -2.45 -13.68
C GLY A 91 3.52 -3.65 -12.95
N VAL A 92 4.83 -3.72 -12.89
CA VAL A 92 5.54 -4.81 -12.23
C VAL A 92 6.37 -4.28 -11.07
N THR A 93 6.60 -5.11 -10.06
CA THR A 93 7.46 -4.74 -8.94
C THR A 93 8.92 -4.75 -9.38
N LEU A 94 9.77 -4.08 -8.61
CA LEU A 94 11.21 -4.13 -8.85
C LEU A 94 11.73 -5.57 -8.79
N GLY A 95 11.22 -6.37 -7.83
CA GLY A 95 11.59 -7.78 -7.74
C GLY A 95 11.22 -8.58 -8.98
N GLN A 96 10.05 -8.32 -9.56
CA GLN A 96 9.60 -8.98 -10.80
C GLN A 96 10.43 -8.53 -12.01
N ASN A 97 10.94 -7.31 -11.99
CA ASN A 97 11.71 -6.74 -13.10
C ASN A 97 13.21 -7.06 -13.02
N LEU A 98 13.68 -7.62 -11.91
CA LEU A 98 15.08 -7.99 -11.77
C LEU A 98 15.42 -9.16 -12.68
N GLN A 99 16.50 -9.01 -13.46
CA GLN A 99 17.01 -10.04 -14.35
C GLN A 99 18.31 -10.64 -13.76
N PRO A 100 18.71 -11.85 -14.23
CA PRO A 100 20.03 -12.37 -13.89
C PRO A 100 21.11 -11.34 -14.26
N GLY A 101 21.98 -11.02 -13.31
CA GLY A 101 22.99 -10.00 -13.50
C GLY A 101 22.60 -8.61 -13.04
N GLY A 102 21.34 -8.41 -12.61
CA GLY A 102 20.84 -7.17 -12.05
C GLY A 102 20.40 -6.14 -13.10
N LEU A 103 20.20 -4.91 -12.65
CA LEU A 103 19.76 -3.80 -13.48
C LEU A 103 20.97 -3.05 -14.07
N PRO A 104 20.79 -2.41 -15.24
CA PRO A 104 21.81 -1.49 -15.76
C PRO A 104 22.13 -0.39 -14.75
N GLU A 105 23.37 0.06 -14.74
CA GLU A 105 23.84 1.06 -13.78
C GLU A 105 22.98 2.33 -13.76
N ARG A 106 22.62 2.85 -14.93
CA ARG A 106 21.79 4.05 -15.01
C ARG A 106 20.39 3.84 -14.42
N GLU A 107 19.85 2.62 -14.50
CA GLU A 107 18.56 2.29 -13.87
C GLU A 107 18.70 2.27 -12.36
N VAL A 108 19.79 1.71 -11.83
CA VAL A 108 20.06 1.71 -10.40
C VAL A 108 20.16 3.15 -9.88
N VAL A 109 20.87 4.02 -10.59
CA VAL A 109 20.99 5.43 -10.20
C VAL A 109 19.64 6.14 -10.26
N ARG A 110 18.86 5.91 -11.31
CA ARG A 110 17.53 6.51 -11.47
C ARG A 110 16.58 6.09 -10.33
N LEU A 111 16.50 4.79 -10.07
CA LEU A 111 15.64 4.25 -9.03
C LEU A 111 16.10 4.69 -7.64
N GLY A 112 17.40 4.71 -7.41
CA GLY A 112 17.98 5.20 -6.17
C GLY A 112 17.66 6.65 -5.90
N ARG A 113 17.70 7.49 -6.93
CA ARG A 113 17.33 8.91 -6.82
C ARG A 113 15.86 9.06 -6.48
N GLN A 114 14.99 8.32 -7.15
CA GLN A 114 13.54 8.36 -6.89
C GLN A 114 13.22 7.92 -5.46
N ALA A 115 13.87 6.86 -4.99
CA ALA A 115 13.69 6.40 -3.62
C ALA A 115 14.19 7.42 -2.60
N ALA A 116 15.36 8.04 -2.87
CA ALA A 116 15.92 9.07 -1.99
C ALA A 116 15.01 10.29 -1.91
N GLU A 117 14.41 10.72 -3.01
CA GLU A 117 13.46 11.84 -3.04
C GLU A 117 12.21 11.53 -2.21
N ALA A 118 11.71 10.29 -2.27
CA ALA A 118 10.58 9.85 -1.47
C ALA A 118 10.91 9.86 0.03
N LEU A 119 12.09 9.37 0.40
CA LEU A 119 12.54 9.36 1.79
C LEU A 119 12.76 10.78 2.32
N GLU A 120 13.29 11.68 1.50
CA GLU A 120 13.46 13.08 1.86
C GLU A 120 12.09 13.73 2.16
N ALA A 121 11.12 13.50 1.29
CA ALA A 121 9.76 14.03 1.49
C ALA A 121 9.14 13.49 2.79
N ALA A 122 9.33 12.21 3.10
CA ALA A 122 8.85 11.60 4.33
C ALA A 122 9.57 12.20 5.56
N ASP A 123 10.87 12.42 5.48
CA ASP A 123 11.66 13.02 6.55
C ASP A 123 11.20 14.47 6.84
N GLU A 124 10.95 15.26 5.81
CA GLU A 124 10.44 16.63 5.96
C GLU A 124 9.11 16.69 6.68
N GLN A 125 8.32 15.63 6.59
CA GLN A 125 7.03 15.53 7.28
C GLN A 125 7.11 14.81 8.62
N GLY A 126 8.29 14.45 9.06
CA GLY A 126 8.50 13.80 10.34
C GLY A 126 8.07 12.34 10.39
N LEU A 127 7.99 11.67 9.24
CA LEU A 127 7.57 10.28 9.14
C LEU A 127 8.71 9.29 9.36
N ILE A 128 9.93 9.75 9.22
CA ILE A 128 11.14 8.95 9.46
C ILE A 128 12.20 9.77 10.18
#